data_d1dbe21a4d7ab84fea583e151858e4f2
#
_entry.id   d1dbe21a4d7ab84fea583e151858e4f2
#
_cell.length_a   1.000
_cell.length_b   1.000
_cell.length_c   1.000
_cell.angle_alpha   90.00
_cell.angle_beta   90.00
_cell.angle_gamma   90.00
#
_symmetry.space_group_name_H-M   'P 1'
#
loop_
_entity.id
_entity.type
_entity.pdbx_description
1 polymer ?
#
loop_
_entity_poly.entity_id
_entity_poly.type
_entity_poly.pdbx_seq_one_letter_code
_entity_poly.pdbx_strand_id
1 'polypeptide(L)'
;HNLKNISISIPRDKLVVITGLSGSGKSSLAFDTIYAEGQRRYVESLSSYARQFLGLMEKPDMDSIEGLSPAISIEQKATARNPRSTVGTVTEIHDYFRLLFAHIGKPHCWKCGNLVEKQTVQQIVDTILKYKKGSKIHIIAPLVRGRKGEHKSLIDKIRKDGFLRIRIDGEVLSIDQKQKLNKNKKHTIEVVVDRLILNDKIKDRLTESIELALKVGSGLVVVNQLPNKERVFSEKFACPDCEVSIEEIVPRMFSFNSPYGACEVCDGLGTHMEVDPNLVVPDKTKSLIQGAIVPLGEQPRGNWYGNILKSLAQHYNFNFTTPWIKLESSVRQMLLYGTGEKKFKMEYSSSRWSGTYSGGWEGTVENLMRRHAQTKSSGIREWIEQFMSMRPCSSCNGTRLKDQTLAVTINNMNIGEVSSMPVKDISSFFKKIKLTKMEIEIADQILKEISQRLSFLNNVGLGYLTLDRSAVTLSGGEAQRIRLATQIGSQLMGVLYVLDEPSIGLHPRDNNRLLNTLKSLRDIGNSILVVEHDQETIESSDYVIDIGP
;
A
#
# COMPACT_ATOMS: atom_id res chain seq x y z
N HIS A 1 19.70 38.09 17.70
CA HIS A 1 18.72 38.48 16.68
C HIS A 1 18.97 39.92 16.24
N ASN A 2 18.82 40.19 14.95
CA ASN A 2 19.08 41.54 14.39
C ASN A 2 17.88 42.51 14.54
N LEU A 3 16.74 42.02 15.05
CA LEU A 3 15.58 42.85 15.37
C LEU A 3 15.84 43.62 16.66
N LYS A 4 15.84 44.96 16.59
CA LYS A 4 16.10 45.82 17.74
C LYS A 4 14.91 46.78 17.93
N ASN A 5 14.08 46.51 18.95
CA ASN A 5 12.98 47.37 19.38
C ASN A 5 12.10 47.90 18.23
N ILE A 6 11.53 46.97 17.46
CA ILE A 6 10.66 47.29 16.31
C ILE A 6 9.20 47.32 16.72
N SER A 7 8.45 48.31 16.18
CA SER A 7 6.99 48.38 16.26
C SER A 7 6.43 48.35 14.85
N ILE A 8 5.49 47.42 14.56
CA ILE A 8 4.97 47.24 13.22
C ILE A 8 3.45 46.96 13.23
N SER A 9 2.75 47.50 12.24
CA SER A 9 1.35 47.23 12.00
C SER A 9 1.18 46.38 10.74
N ILE A 10 0.54 45.21 10.86
CA ILE A 10 0.35 44.29 9.76
C ILE A 10 -1.16 44.21 9.43
N PRO A 11 -1.59 44.56 8.21
CA PRO A 11 -3.02 44.51 7.86
C PRO A 11 -3.56 43.07 7.84
N ARG A 12 -4.79 42.90 8.34
CA ARG A 12 -5.50 41.60 8.28
C ARG A 12 -6.14 41.41 6.91
N ASP A 13 -6.41 40.16 6.59
CA ASP A 13 -7.09 39.73 5.35
C ASP A 13 -6.39 40.21 4.08
N LYS A 14 -5.05 40.22 4.15
CA LYS A 14 -4.14 40.66 3.09
C LYS A 14 -3.04 39.65 2.85
N LEU A 15 -2.49 39.67 1.64
CA LEU A 15 -1.24 39.01 1.29
C LEU A 15 -0.08 39.99 1.63
N VAL A 16 0.62 39.70 2.71
CA VAL A 16 1.73 40.51 3.23
C VAL A 16 3.05 39.81 2.96
N VAL A 17 3.99 40.47 2.34
CA VAL A 17 5.33 39.92 2.09
C VAL A 17 6.35 40.63 3.02
N ILE A 18 7.14 39.80 3.71
CA ILE A 18 8.32 40.28 4.46
C ILE A 18 9.56 40.02 3.60
N THR A 19 10.25 41.07 3.23
CA THR A 19 11.49 41.03 2.45
C THR A 19 12.67 41.68 3.21
N GLY A 20 13.86 41.61 2.65
CA GLY A 20 15.08 42.18 3.24
C GLY A 20 16.29 41.25 3.10
N LEU A 21 17.45 41.69 3.57
CA LEU A 21 18.71 40.97 3.48
C LEU A 21 18.70 39.66 4.26
N SER A 22 19.53 38.66 3.84
CA SER A 22 19.71 37.45 4.62
C SER A 22 20.26 37.78 6.02
N GLY A 23 19.65 37.17 7.06
CA GLY A 23 20.02 37.46 8.45
C GLY A 23 19.42 38.74 9.06
N SER A 24 18.59 39.51 8.34
CA SER A 24 17.93 40.72 8.87
C SER A 24 16.87 40.43 9.96
N GLY A 25 16.44 39.20 10.13
CA GLY A 25 15.43 38.81 11.12
C GLY A 25 14.04 38.53 10.57
N LYS A 26 13.86 38.41 9.24
CA LYS A 26 12.57 38.11 8.60
C LYS A 26 11.88 36.86 9.17
N SER A 27 12.60 35.74 9.19
CA SER A 27 12.06 34.49 9.69
C SER A 27 11.82 34.55 11.20
N SER A 28 12.67 35.28 11.97
CA SER A 28 12.44 35.46 13.40
C SER A 28 11.19 36.30 13.69
N LEU A 29 10.89 37.33 12.89
CA LEU A 29 9.65 38.08 13.00
C LEU A 29 8.44 37.20 12.64
N ALA A 30 8.48 36.48 11.50
CA ALA A 30 7.35 35.73 10.98
C ALA A 30 7.06 34.47 11.81
N PHE A 31 8.10 33.69 12.13
CA PHE A 31 7.93 32.36 12.75
C PHE A 31 8.18 32.40 14.26
N ASP A 32 9.32 32.95 14.71
CA ASP A 32 9.68 32.89 16.13
C ASP A 32 8.87 33.89 16.97
N THR A 33 8.22 34.88 16.35
CA THR A 33 7.42 35.90 17.04
C THR A 33 5.94 35.78 16.71
N ILE A 34 5.52 36.09 15.48
CA ILE A 34 4.10 36.21 15.12
C ILE A 34 3.42 34.83 15.15
N TYR A 35 3.99 33.84 14.46
CA TYR A 35 3.43 32.48 14.44
C TYR A 35 3.48 31.85 15.84
N ALA A 36 4.62 31.93 16.52
CA ALA A 36 4.80 31.32 17.84
C ALA A 36 3.78 31.87 18.87
N GLU A 37 3.55 33.21 18.89
CA GLU A 37 2.55 33.82 19.77
C GLU A 37 1.10 33.41 19.37
N GLY A 38 0.81 33.37 18.06
CA GLY A 38 -0.50 32.92 17.57
C GLY A 38 -0.81 31.49 17.99
N GLN A 39 0.16 30.59 17.88
CA GLN A 39 0.03 29.20 18.30
C GLN A 39 -0.04 29.07 19.83
N ARG A 40 0.76 29.82 20.57
CA ARG A 40 0.73 29.86 22.04
C ARG A 40 -0.67 30.22 22.55
N ARG A 41 -1.26 31.31 22.03
CA ARG A 41 -2.62 31.75 22.41
C ARG A 41 -3.67 30.73 22.04
N TYR A 42 -3.54 30.10 20.88
CA TYR A 42 -4.45 29.02 20.47
C TYR A 42 -4.38 27.84 21.44
N VAL A 43 -3.17 27.37 21.78
CA VAL A 43 -2.98 26.29 22.76
C VAL A 43 -3.51 26.65 24.14
N GLU A 44 -3.32 27.90 24.58
CA GLU A 44 -3.87 28.39 25.86
C GLU A 44 -5.40 28.41 25.89
N SER A 45 -6.05 28.59 24.75
CA SER A 45 -7.52 28.56 24.63
C SER A 45 -8.10 27.16 24.74
N LEU A 46 -7.30 26.13 24.60
CA LEU A 46 -7.74 24.73 24.67
C LEU A 46 -7.97 24.26 26.10
N SER A 47 -8.69 23.14 26.26
CA SER A 47 -8.93 22.52 27.57
C SER A 47 -7.61 22.14 28.27
N SER A 48 -7.62 22.09 29.60
CA SER A 48 -6.47 21.68 30.41
C SER A 48 -5.93 20.30 30.01
N TYR A 49 -6.81 19.39 29.63
CA TYR A 49 -6.45 18.06 29.13
C TYR A 49 -5.67 18.15 27.82
N ALA A 50 -6.14 18.89 26.82
CA ALA A 50 -5.45 19.04 25.54
C ALA A 50 -4.07 19.73 25.71
N ARG A 51 -3.96 20.71 26.60
CA ARG A 51 -2.69 21.39 26.92
C ARG A 51 -1.60 20.47 27.48
N GLN A 52 -1.98 19.43 28.23
CA GLN A 52 -1.02 18.44 28.76
C GLN A 52 -0.30 17.66 27.66
N PHE A 53 -0.96 17.43 26.51
CA PHE A 53 -0.35 16.72 25.37
C PHE A 53 0.48 17.62 24.46
N LEU A 54 0.10 18.91 24.33
CA LEU A 54 0.75 19.85 23.43
C LEU A 54 1.97 20.56 24.07
N GLY A 55 2.08 20.51 25.38
CA GLY A 55 3.10 21.23 26.15
C GLY A 55 2.81 22.73 26.29
N LEU A 56 3.50 23.38 27.22
CA LEU A 56 3.48 24.84 27.35
C LEU A 56 4.51 25.43 26.40
N MET A 57 4.10 26.38 25.56
CA MET A 57 4.99 27.11 24.69
C MET A 57 5.54 28.34 25.41
N GLU A 58 6.82 28.59 25.27
CA GLU A 58 7.46 29.80 25.81
C GLU A 58 6.91 31.04 25.09
N LYS A 59 6.77 32.16 25.84
CA LYS A 59 6.36 33.41 25.27
C LYS A 59 7.53 33.96 24.43
N PRO A 60 7.29 34.41 23.18
CA PRO A 60 8.31 35.08 22.39
C PRO A 60 8.80 36.37 23.07
N ASP A 61 10.01 36.77 22.73
CA ASP A 61 10.61 38.04 23.21
C ASP A 61 9.95 39.25 22.51
N MET A 62 8.88 39.74 23.13
CA MET A 62 8.06 40.85 22.63
C MET A 62 7.33 41.55 23.77
N ASP A 63 7.11 42.85 23.63
CA ASP A 63 6.31 43.63 24.59
C ASP A 63 4.83 43.32 24.48
N SER A 64 4.24 43.49 23.29
CA SER A 64 2.83 43.23 23.04
C SER A 64 2.55 42.85 21.58
N ILE A 65 1.50 42.10 21.37
CA ILE A 65 0.91 41.81 20.04
C ILE A 65 -0.61 41.76 20.17
N GLU A 66 -1.32 42.49 19.32
CA GLU A 66 -2.77 42.59 19.35
C GLU A 66 -3.38 42.14 18.00
N GLY A 67 -4.65 41.76 17.99
CA GLY A 67 -5.38 41.42 16.77
C GLY A 67 -4.93 40.11 16.08
N LEU A 68 -4.22 39.22 16.79
CA LEU A 68 -3.67 37.99 16.21
C LEU A 68 -4.76 36.91 15.99
N SER A 69 -4.83 36.39 14.77
CA SER A 69 -5.67 35.22 14.42
C SER A 69 -4.96 33.90 14.76
N PRO A 70 -5.69 32.78 14.86
CA PRO A 70 -5.07 31.46 14.90
C PRO A 70 -4.06 31.31 13.75
N ALA A 71 -2.84 30.87 14.04
CA ALA A 71 -1.77 30.86 13.06
C ALA A 71 -1.39 29.43 12.63
N ILE A 72 -1.12 29.23 11.34
CA ILE A 72 -0.64 27.99 10.73
C ILE A 72 0.67 28.27 10.01
N SER A 73 1.73 27.52 10.35
CA SER A 73 3.03 27.60 9.71
C SER A 73 3.17 26.58 8.58
N ILE A 74 3.72 27.02 7.45
CA ILE A 74 4.04 26.19 6.30
C ILE A 74 5.54 26.38 5.96
N GLU A 75 6.39 25.69 6.73
CA GLU A 75 7.85 25.74 6.60
C GLU A 75 8.38 24.72 5.59
N GLN A 76 9.60 24.96 5.09
CA GLN A 76 10.30 24.04 4.18
C GLN A 76 10.83 22.77 4.85
N LYS A 77 10.96 22.73 6.18
CA LYS A 77 11.55 21.58 6.87
C LYS A 77 10.84 20.28 6.52
N ALA A 78 11.59 19.31 6.03
CA ALA A 78 11.10 17.95 5.74
C ALA A 78 10.52 17.33 7.01
N THR A 79 9.29 16.86 6.95
CA THR A 79 8.53 16.60 8.17
C THR A 79 7.97 15.21 8.27
N ALA A 80 7.90 14.45 7.20
CA ALA A 80 7.40 13.09 7.25
C ALA A 80 8.53 12.14 7.66
N ARG A 81 8.59 11.79 8.95
CA ARG A 81 9.46 10.71 9.44
C ARG A 81 8.80 9.33 9.30
N ASN A 82 7.50 9.28 9.01
CA ASN A 82 6.76 8.02 8.90
C ASN A 82 6.94 7.42 7.49
N PRO A 83 7.58 6.25 7.36
CA PRO A 83 7.83 5.62 6.06
C PRO A 83 6.55 5.13 5.36
N ARG A 84 5.42 5.04 6.08
CA ARG A 84 4.12 4.71 5.51
C ARG A 84 3.40 5.89 4.88
N SER A 85 3.82 7.12 5.17
CA SER A 85 3.20 8.32 4.58
C SER A 85 3.53 8.45 3.10
N THR A 86 2.50 8.71 2.29
CA THR A 86 2.61 8.98 0.86
C THR A 86 2.00 10.34 0.53
N VAL A 87 2.26 10.86 -0.67
CA VAL A 87 1.58 12.07 -1.17
C VAL A 87 0.06 11.91 -1.04
N GLY A 88 -0.49 10.77 -1.45
CA GLY A 88 -1.93 10.49 -1.36
C GLY A 88 -2.49 10.50 0.05
N THR A 89 -1.73 10.02 1.06
CA THR A 89 -2.19 10.03 2.46
C THR A 89 -2.05 11.41 3.10
N VAL A 90 -1.01 12.17 2.79
CA VAL A 90 -0.81 13.52 3.31
C VAL A 90 -1.85 14.50 2.75
N THR A 91 -2.28 14.29 1.51
CA THR A 91 -3.32 15.09 0.85
C THR A 91 -4.75 14.59 1.08
N GLU A 92 -4.90 13.51 1.85
CA GLU A 92 -6.18 12.81 2.11
C GLU A 92 -6.85 12.22 0.85
N ILE A 93 -6.27 12.38 -0.34
CA ILE A 93 -6.84 11.84 -1.59
C ILE A 93 -6.99 10.32 -1.51
N HIS A 94 -6.02 9.64 -0.87
CA HIS A 94 -6.08 8.18 -0.70
C HIS A 94 -7.28 7.73 0.13
N ASP A 95 -7.74 8.52 1.09
CA ASP A 95 -8.92 8.18 1.88
C ASP A 95 -10.21 8.26 1.04
N TYR A 96 -10.31 9.24 0.15
CA TYR A 96 -11.39 9.30 -0.82
C TYR A 96 -11.30 8.19 -1.88
N PHE A 97 -10.09 7.79 -2.30
CA PHE A 97 -9.93 6.61 -3.17
C PHE A 97 -10.45 5.34 -2.50
N ARG A 98 -10.13 5.13 -1.23
CA ARG A 98 -10.63 3.98 -0.45
C ARG A 98 -12.15 3.93 -0.42
N LEU A 99 -12.80 5.08 -0.22
CA LEU A 99 -14.27 5.19 -0.28
C LEU A 99 -14.79 4.89 -1.69
N LEU A 100 -14.20 5.51 -2.71
CA LEU A 100 -14.62 5.35 -4.09
C LEU A 100 -14.54 3.87 -4.54
N PHE A 101 -13.38 3.23 -4.34
CA PHE A 101 -13.16 1.84 -4.72
C PHE A 101 -14.04 0.87 -3.91
N ALA A 102 -14.36 1.18 -2.66
CA ALA A 102 -15.26 0.36 -1.86
C ALA A 102 -16.71 0.43 -2.33
N HIS A 103 -17.16 1.57 -2.85
CA HIS A 103 -18.56 1.78 -3.23
C HIS A 103 -18.89 1.44 -4.68
N ILE A 104 -17.99 1.74 -5.63
CA ILE A 104 -18.24 1.54 -7.07
C ILE A 104 -17.22 0.62 -7.73
N GLY A 105 -16.22 0.13 -7.00
CA GLY A 105 -15.21 -0.80 -7.51
C GLY A 105 -15.80 -2.16 -7.87
N LYS A 106 -15.38 -2.70 -9.01
CA LYS A 106 -15.79 -4.02 -9.52
C LYS A 106 -14.73 -5.05 -9.14
N PRO A 107 -15.06 -6.04 -8.30
CA PRO A 107 -14.11 -7.06 -7.89
C PRO A 107 -13.88 -8.08 -8.99
N HIS A 108 -12.63 -8.45 -9.15
CA HIS A 108 -12.18 -9.52 -10.02
C HIS A 108 -11.48 -10.60 -9.22
N CYS A 109 -11.40 -11.78 -9.76
CA CYS A 109 -10.61 -12.86 -9.19
C CYS A 109 -9.11 -12.54 -9.37
N TRP A 110 -8.35 -12.44 -8.28
CA TRP A 110 -6.92 -12.15 -8.33
C TRP A 110 -6.07 -13.30 -8.91
N LYS A 111 -6.67 -14.48 -9.19
CA LYS A 111 -5.99 -15.62 -9.83
C LYS A 111 -6.26 -15.73 -11.32
N CYS A 112 -7.52 -15.53 -11.78
CA CYS A 112 -7.90 -15.71 -13.18
C CYS A 112 -8.41 -14.43 -13.85
N GLY A 113 -8.59 -13.33 -13.12
CA GLY A 113 -9.07 -12.06 -13.66
C GLY A 113 -10.57 -11.97 -13.96
N ASN A 114 -11.33 -13.07 -13.79
CA ASN A 114 -12.76 -13.06 -14.06
C ASN A 114 -13.51 -12.13 -13.09
N LEU A 115 -14.52 -11.43 -13.59
CA LEU A 115 -15.41 -10.60 -12.77
C LEU A 115 -16.10 -11.48 -11.70
N VAL A 116 -16.10 -11.01 -10.48
CA VAL A 116 -16.72 -11.69 -9.34
C VAL A 116 -17.91 -10.87 -8.88
N GLU A 117 -19.11 -11.43 -9.01
CA GLU A 117 -20.34 -10.74 -8.64
C GLU A 117 -20.99 -11.40 -7.42
N LYS A 118 -21.57 -10.57 -6.56
CA LYS A 118 -22.46 -11.00 -5.50
C LYS A 118 -23.87 -11.09 -6.08
N GLN A 119 -24.50 -12.25 -5.93
CA GLN A 119 -25.85 -12.49 -6.43
C GLN A 119 -26.81 -12.64 -5.25
N THR A 120 -27.92 -11.93 -5.28
CA THR A 120 -29.01 -12.17 -4.32
C THR A 120 -29.75 -13.47 -4.65
N VAL A 121 -30.39 -14.09 -3.66
CA VAL A 121 -31.24 -15.28 -3.87
C VAL A 121 -32.23 -15.05 -5.01
N GLN A 122 -32.89 -13.90 -5.05
CA GLN A 122 -33.84 -13.55 -6.10
C GLN A 122 -33.20 -13.53 -7.51
N GLN A 123 -32.01 -12.94 -7.65
CA GLN A 123 -31.28 -12.93 -8.93
C GLN A 123 -30.86 -14.33 -9.39
N ILE A 124 -30.48 -15.20 -8.44
CA ILE A 124 -30.16 -16.60 -8.71
C ILE A 124 -31.40 -17.31 -9.20
N VAL A 125 -32.52 -17.19 -8.48
CA VAL A 125 -33.82 -17.80 -8.85
C VAL A 125 -34.28 -17.31 -10.21
N ASP A 126 -34.27 -16.00 -10.46
CA ASP A 126 -34.69 -15.41 -11.75
C ASP A 126 -33.81 -15.88 -12.92
N THR A 127 -32.52 -16.12 -12.65
CA THR A 127 -31.60 -16.68 -13.65
C THR A 127 -31.92 -18.15 -13.96
N ILE A 128 -32.25 -18.94 -12.95
CA ILE A 128 -32.61 -20.36 -13.12
C ILE A 128 -33.96 -20.49 -13.81
N LEU A 129 -34.92 -19.64 -13.51
CA LEU A 129 -36.25 -19.65 -14.17
C LEU A 129 -36.20 -19.34 -15.68
N LYS A 130 -35.11 -18.73 -16.18
CA LYS A 130 -34.86 -18.54 -17.61
C LYS A 130 -34.47 -19.81 -18.35
N TYR A 131 -34.17 -20.91 -17.64
CA TYR A 131 -33.88 -22.19 -18.28
C TYR A 131 -35.15 -22.78 -18.90
N LYS A 132 -34.98 -23.67 -19.86
CA LYS A 132 -36.09 -24.28 -20.58
C LYS A 132 -37.06 -25.00 -19.60
N LYS A 133 -38.37 -24.74 -19.72
CA LYS A 133 -39.40 -25.45 -18.95
C LYS A 133 -39.29 -26.96 -19.17
N GLY A 134 -39.48 -27.75 -18.12
CA GLY A 134 -39.29 -29.20 -18.10
C GLY A 134 -37.83 -29.64 -17.85
N SER A 135 -36.88 -28.72 -17.79
CA SER A 135 -35.50 -29.07 -17.44
C SER A 135 -35.42 -29.66 -16.03
N LYS A 136 -34.68 -30.74 -15.89
CA LYS A 136 -34.34 -31.33 -14.59
C LYS A 136 -33.10 -30.65 -14.06
N ILE A 137 -33.16 -30.14 -12.83
CA ILE A 137 -32.04 -29.47 -12.17
C ILE A 137 -31.77 -30.10 -10.79
N HIS A 138 -30.52 -30.16 -10.41
CA HIS A 138 -30.10 -30.45 -9.04
C HIS A 138 -29.56 -29.18 -8.41
N ILE A 139 -30.03 -28.87 -7.20
CA ILE A 139 -29.52 -27.78 -6.34
C ILE A 139 -28.54 -28.44 -5.38
N ILE A 140 -27.29 -27.98 -5.41
CA ILE A 140 -26.17 -28.66 -4.77
C ILE A 140 -25.40 -27.64 -3.93
N ALA A 141 -25.08 -28.02 -2.70
CA ALA A 141 -24.25 -27.20 -1.79
C ALA A 141 -22.83 -27.78 -1.71
N PRO A 142 -21.80 -27.08 -2.14
CA PRO A 142 -20.41 -27.53 -2.05
C PRO A 142 -19.89 -27.40 -0.62
N LEU A 143 -19.26 -28.47 -0.08
CA LEU A 143 -18.70 -28.48 1.26
C LEU A 143 -17.18 -28.65 1.27
N VAL A 144 -16.66 -29.53 0.40
CA VAL A 144 -15.22 -29.75 0.22
C VAL A 144 -14.90 -29.72 -1.26
N ARG A 145 -13.89 -28.99 -1.66
CA ARG A 145 -13.42 -28.93 -3.03
C ARG A 145 -11.93 -29.25 -3.10
N GLY A 146 -11.60 -30.34 -3.77
CA GLY A 146 -10.23 -30.71 -4.10
C GLY A 146 -9.28 -30.90 -2.89
N ARG A 147 -9.78 -31.27 -1.69
CA ARG A 147 -8.97 -31.46 -0.48
C ARG A 147 -8.71 -32.93 -0.21
N LYS A 148 -7.48 -33.26 0.23
CA LYS A 148 -7.12 -34.63 0.67
C LYS A 148 -7.77 -34.93 2.02
N GLY A 149 -8.18 -36.19 2.22
CA GLY A 149 -8.74 -36.67 3.48
C GLY A 149 -9.83 -37.68 3.31
N GLU A 150 -10.17 -38.44 4.36
CA GLU A 150 -11.26 -39.37 4.39
C GLU A 150 -12.64 -38.72 4.66
N HIS A 151 -12.65 -37.50 5.18
CA HIS A 151 -13.81 -36.64 5.47
C HIS A 151 -14.98 -37.35 6.20
N LYS A 152 -14.71 -38.40 7.00
CA LYS A 152 -15.73 -39.20 7.72
C LYS A 152 -16.64 -38.33 8.59
N SER A 153 -16.06 -37.48 9.43
CA SER A 153 -16.82 -36.60 10.34
C SER A 153 -17.79 -35.67 9.59
N LEU A 154 -17.39 -35.20 8.41
CA LEU A 154 -18.24 -34.37 7.56
C LEU A 154 -19.40 -35.15 6.99
N ILE A 155 -19.15 -36.37 6.47
CA ILE A 155 -20.20 -37.26 5.93
C ILE A 155 -21.19 -37.64 7.04
N ASP A 156 -20.72 -37.93 8.25
CA ASP A 156 -21.57 -38.21 9.41
C ASP A 156 -22.41 -37.01 9.82
N LYS A 157 -21.85 -35.77 9.73
CA LYS A 157 -22.59 -34.53 9.96
C LYS A 157 -23.69 -34.35 8.92
N ILE A 158 -23.40 -34.51 7.62
CA ILE A 158 -24.38 -34.42 6.53
C ILE A 158 -25.55 -35.39 6.76
N ARG A 159 -25.25 -36.62 7.22
CA ARG A 159 -26.28 -37.62 7.56
C ARG A 159 -27.16 -37.17 8.74
N LYS A 160 -26.55 -36.62 9.78
CA LYS A 160 -27.28 -36.09 10.95
C LYS A 160 -28.16 -34.89 10.60
N ASP A 161 -27.71 -34.06 9.65
CA ASP A 161 -28.45 -32.91 9.15
C ASP A 161 -29.63 -33.30 8.24
N GLY A 162 -29.86 -34.61 8.00
CA GLY A 162 -31.04 -35.16 7.31
C GLY A 162 -30.95 -35.17 5.78
N PHE A 163 -29.79 -34.95 5.20
CA PHE A 163 -29.64 -35.03 3.74
C PHE A 163 -29.57 -36.47 3.26
N LEU A 164 -30.31 -36.76 2.19
CA LEU A 164 -30.42 -38.12 1.64
C LEU A 164 -29.36 -38.45 0.60
N ARG A 165 -28.77 -37.45 -0.04
CA ARG A 165 -27.84 -37.65 -1.16
C ARG A 165 -26.63 -36.75 -1.05
N ILE A 166 -25.50 -37.32 -1.42
CA ILE A 166 -24.21 -36.64 -1.48
C ILE A 166 -23.62 -36.83 -2.88
N ARG A 167 -22.93 -35.84 -3.40
CA ARG A 167 -22.14 -35.94 -4.62
C ARG A 167 -20.66 -36.00 -4.24
N ILE A 168 -19.97 -37.04 -4.62
CA ILE A 168 -18.54 -37.22 -4.37
C ILE A 168 -17.83 -37.38 -5.69
N ASP A 169 -16.86 -36.54 -5.98
CA ASP A 169 -16.06 -36.54 -7.21
C ASP A 169 -16.92 -36.58 -8.49
N GLY A 170 -18.10 -35.94 -8.46
CA GLY A 170 -19.06 -35.86 -9.56
C GLY A 170 -20.16 -36.94 -9.54
N GLU A 171 -20.04 -38.02 -8.77
CA GLU A 171 -21.05 -39.07 -8.66
C GLU A 171 -22.05 -38.80 -7.53
N VAL A 172 -23.35 -38.90 -7.84
CA VAL A 172 -24.43 -38.72 -6.86
C VAL A 172 -24.75 -40.09 -6.22
N LEU A 173 -24.53 -40.18 -4.92
CA LEU A 173 -24.64 -41.38 -4.13
C LEU A 173 -25.68 -41.20 -3.01
N SER A 174 -26.29 -42.32 -2.53
CA SER A 174 -27.06 -42.26 -1.28
C SER A 174 -26.13 -42.11 -0.09
N ILE A 175 -26.52 -41.29 0.89
CA ILE A 175 -25.74 -41.05 2.11
C ILE A 175 -25.61 -42.32 2.98
N ASP A 176 -26.56 -43.30 2.82
CA ASP A 176 -26.57 -44.53 3.58
C ASP A 176 -25.53 -45.56 3.09
N GLN A 177 -25.05 -45.41 1.87
CA GLN A 177 -23.95 -46.22 1.36
C GLN A 177 -22.66 -45.89 2.08
N LYS A 178 -21.92 -46.90 2.56
CA LYS A 178 -20.62 -46.71 3.21
C LYS A 178 -19.60 -46.18 2.19
N GLN A 179 -19.21 -44.93 2.34
CA GLN A 179 -18.19 -44.28 1.52
C GLN A 179 -16.80 -44.46 2.15
N LYS A 180 -15.89 -45.15 1.45
CA LYS A 180 -14.46 -45.21 1.83
C LYS A 180 -13.65 -44.29 0.91
N LEU A 181 -13.33 -43.08 1.37
CA LEU A 181 -12.50 -42.16 0.62
C LEU A 181 -11.02 -42.41 0.89
N ASN A 182 -10.20 -42.24 -0.15
CA ASN A 182 -8.75 -42.42 -0.03
C ASN A 182 -8.13 -41.14 0.57
N LYS A 183 -7.52 -41.25 1.76
CA LYS A 183 -6.89 -40.14 2.48
C LYS A 183 -5.83 -39.38 1.68
N ASN A 184 -5.21 -40.01 0.67
CA ASN A 184 -4.13 -39.42 -0.11
C ASN A 184 -4.61 -38.77 -1.43
N LYS A 185 -5.86 -39.02 -1.84
CA LYS A 185 -6.48 -38.39 -3.01
C LYS A 185 -7.23 -37.12 -2.62
N LYS A 186 -7.30 -36.17 -3.56
CA LYS A 186 -8.15 -34.97 -3.44
C LYS A 186 -9.59 -35.38 -3.75
N HIS A 187 -10.52 -34.98 -2.89
CA HIS A 187 -11.94 -35.25 -3.05
C HIS A 187 -12.74 -33.95 -3.08
N THR A 188 -13.81 -33.95 -3.86
CA THR A 188 -14.84 -32.91 -3.88
C THR A 188 -16.12 -33.51 -3.32
N ILE A 189 -16.65 -32.92 -2.25
CA ILE A 189 -17.82 -33.44 -1.52
C ILE A 189 -18.88 -32.35 -1.48
N GLU A 190 -20.06 -32.68 -1.95
CA GLU A 190 -21.17 -31.75 -2.10
C GLU A 190 -22.47 -32.40 -1.68
N VAL A 191 -23.40 -31.62 -1.15
CA VAL A 191 -24.74 -32.13 -0.74
C VAL A 191 -25.74 -31.78 -1.83
N VAL A 192 -26.51 -32.77 -2.26
CA VAL A 192 -27.67 -32.53 -3.13
C VAL A 192 -28.86 -32.12 -2.26
N VAL A 193 -29.13 -30.81 -2.24
CA VAL A 193 -30.18 -30.18 -1.41
C VAL A 193 -31.57 -30.53 -1.98
N ASP A 194 -31.77 -30.34 -3.28
CA ASP A 194 -33.04 -30.65 -3.92
C ASP A 194 -32.85 -31.08 -5.40
N ARG A 195 -33.87 -31.74 -5.96
CA ARG A 195 -33.96 -32.13 -7.37
C ARG A 195 -35.30 -31.68 -7.91
N LEU A 196 -35.28 -30.74 -8.83
CA LEU A 196 -36.44 -30.02 -9.31
C LEU A 196 -36.67 -30.24 -10.81
N ILE A 197 -37.92 -30.15 -11.24
CA ILE A 197 -38.29 -30.01 -12.65
C ILE A 197 -38.90 -28.64 -12.81
N LEU A 198 -38.31 -27.81 -13.67
CA LEU A 198 -38.73 -26.42 -13.85
C LEU A 198 -40.14 -26.34 -14.46
N ASN A 199 -41.07 -25.70 -13.75
CA ASN A 199 -42.42 -25.40 -14.18
C ASN A 199 -42.85 -24.01 -13.61
N ASP A 200 -44.02 -23.54 -14.00
CA ASP A 200 -44.49 -22.19 -13.63
C ASP A 200 -44.79 -22.02 -12.13
N LYS A 201 -44.96 -23.12 -11.37
CA LYS A 201 -45.32 -23.12 -9.95
C LYS A 201 -44.11 -23.42 -9.03
N ILE A 202 -42.90 -23.54 -9.60
CA ILE A 202 -41.73 -24.01 -8.84
C ILE A 202 -41.05 -22.92 -8.02
N LYS A 203 -41.39 -21.66 -8.22
CA LYS A 203 -40.64 -20.50 -7.73
C LYS A 203 -40.38 -20.54 -6.22
N ASP A 204 -41.39 -20.78 -5.42
CA ASP A 204 -41.27 -20.78 -3.95
C ASP A 204 -40.33 -21.87 -3.46
N ARG A 205 -40.57 -23.12 -3.93
CA ARG A 205 -39.71 -24.27 -3.61
C ARG A 205 -38.27 -24.08 -4.11
N LEU A 206 -38.08 -23.48 -5.28
CA LEU A 206 -36.76 -23.17 -5.80
C LEU A 206 -36.04 -22.14 -4.89
N THR A 207 -36.77 -21.13 -4.42
CA THR A 207 -36.22 -20.10 -3.51
C THR A 207 -35.76 -20.75 -2.21
N GLU A 208 -36.61 -21.55 -1.56
CA GLU A 208 -36.26 -22.27 -0.33
C GLU A 208 -35.06 -23.20 -0.51
N SER A 209 -35.01 -23.92 -1.63
CA SER A 209 -33.89 -24.84 -1.94
C SER A 209 -32.59 -24.08 -2.16
N ILE A 210 -32.61 -22.90 -2.80
CA ILE A 210 -31.44 -22.05 -3.00
C ILE A 210 -30.95 -21.43 -1.68
N GLU A 211 -31.87 -20.94 -0.85
CA GLU A 211 -31.53 -20.41 0.48
C GLU A 211 -30.87 -21.46 1.37
N LEU A 212 -31.43 -22.66 1.40
CA LEU A 212 -30.85 -23.77 2.14
C LEU A 212 -29.48 -24.16 1.58
N ALA A 213 -29.34 -24.24 0.25
CA ALA A 213 -28.07 -24.58 -0.38
C ALA A 213 -26.98 -23.53 -0.11
N LEU A 214 -27.31 -22.25 -0.16
CA LEU A 214 -26.40 -21.16 0.19
C LEU A 214 -25.97 -21.20 1.66
N LYS A 215 -26.91 -21.48 2.56
CA LYS A 215 -26.63 -21.63 4.01
C LYS A 215 -25.66 -22.80 4.26
N VAL A 216 -25.92 -23.98 3.66
CA VAL A 216 -25.10 -25.19 3.80
C VAL A 216 -23.76 -25.03 3.11
N GLY A 217 -23.73 -24.48 1.89
CA GLY A 217 -22.54 -24.26 1.07
C GLY A 217 -21.76 -22.99 1.41
N SER A 218 -22.05 -22.36 2.59
CA SER A 218 -21.34 -21.16 3.06
C SER A 218 -21.36 -19.99 2.07
N GLY A 219 -22.50 -19.80 1.41
CA GLY A 219 -22.74 -18.73 0.42
C GLY A 219 -22.49 -19.14 -1.03
N LEU A 220 -22.26 -20.45 -1.29
CA LEU A 220 -22.12 -21.01 -2.62
C LEU A 220 -23.22 -22.03 -2.91
N VAL A 221 -23.74 -22.01 -4.14
CA VAL A 221 -24.65 -23.02 -4.65
C VAL A 221 -24.29 -23.41 -6.08
N VAL A 222 -24.31 -24.71 -6.35
CA VAL A 222 -24.11 -25.26 -7.69
C VAL A 222 -25.47 -25.72 -8.22
N VAL A 223 -25.84 -25.23 -9.38
CA VAL A 223 -27.03 -25.67 -10.09
C VAL A 223 -26.61 -26.51 -11.29
N ASN A 224 -26.90 -27.79 -11.21
CA ASN A 224 -26.60 -28.72 -12.30
C ASN A 224 -27.88 -28.98 -13.11
N GLN A 225 -27.92 -28.45 -14.34
CA GLN A 225 -28.96 -28.76 -15.34
C GLN A 225 -28.56 -30.01 -16.10
N LEU A 226 -29.34 -31.06 -15.92
CA LEU A 226 -29.08 -32.32 -16.58
C LEU A 226 -29.26 -32.22 -18.11
N PRO A 227 -28.40 -32.90 -18.95
CA PRO A 227 -27.45 -33.90 -18.48
C PRO A 227 -26.13 -33.36 -17.93
N ASN A 228 -25.57 -32.19 -18.36
CA ASN A 228 -24.21 -31.81 -17.95
C ASN A 228 -23.92 -30.29 -18.03
N LYS A 229 -24.89 -29.45 -17.69
CA LYS A 229 -24.62 -28.00 -17.58
C LYS A 229 -24.61 -27.55 -16.13
N GLU A 230 -23.43 -27.32 -15.59
CA GLU A 230 -23.29 -26.78 -14.25
C GLU A 230 -23.06 -25.26 -14.28
N ARG A 231 -23.66 -24.57 -13.32
CA ARG A 231 -23.42 -23.17 -13.05
C ARG A 231 -23.31 -22.96 -11.55
N VAL A 232 -22.24 -22.28 -11.15
CA VAL A 232 -22.02 -21.89 -9.76
C VAL A 232 -22.55 -20.48 -9.55
N PHE A 233 -23.27 -20.28 -8.46
CA PHE A 233 -23.77 -18.99 -8.01
C PHE A 233 -23.21 -18.71 -6.62
N SER A 234 -23.01 -17.45 -6.29
CA SER A 234 -22.48 -17.05 -5.00
C SER A 234 -23.23 -15.86 -4.43
N GLU A 235 -23.57 -15.94 -3.17
CA GLU A 235 -24.08 -14.84 -2.36
C GLU A 235 -22.94 -13.93 -1.85
N LYS A 236 -21.70 -14.42 -1.90
CA LYS A 236 -20.47 -13.70 -1.59
C LYS A 236 -19.70 -13.40 -2.88
N PHE A 237 -18.80 -12.45 -2.84
CA PHE A 237 -17.86 -12.23 -3.93
C PHE A 237 -16.88 -13.43 -4.02
N ALA A 238 -17.23 -14.44 -4.77
CA ALA A 238 -16.42 -15.65 -4.92
C ALA A 238 -16.24 -16.02 -6.39
N CYS A 239 -15.02 -16.42 -6.75
CA CYS A 239 -14.74 -16.96 -8.08
C CYS A 239 -15.11 -18.44 -8.11
N PRO A 240 -16.01 -18.87 -9.01
CA PRO A 240 -16.40 -20.27 -9.11
C PRO A 240 -15.28 -21.19 -9.58
N ASP A 241 -14.33 -20.65 -10.38
CA ASP A 241 -13.27 -21.45 -11.02
C ASP A 241 -12.04 -21.62 -10.12
N CYS A 242 -11.71 -20.58 -9.33
CA CYS A 242 -10.47 -20.52 -8.54
C CYS A 242 -10.68 -20.79 -7.04
N GLU A 243 -11.92 -20.96 -6.59
CA GLU A 243 -12.30 -21.19 -5.17
C GLU A 243 -11.80 -20.09 -4.21
N VAL A 244 -11.57 -18.89 -4.70
CA VAL A 244 -11.18 -17.72 -3.91
C VAL A 244 -12.40 -16.85 -3.68
N SER A 245 -12.51 -16.27 -2.48
CA SER A 245 -13.59 -15.36 -2.12
C SER A 245 -13.05 -14.08 -1.52
N ILE A 246 -13.67 -12.94 -1.87
CA ILE A 246 -13.48 -11.67 -1.21
C ILE A 246 -14.57 -11.58 -0.13
N GLU A 247 -14.17 -11.50 1.14
CA GLU A 247 -15.13 -11.55 2.24
C GLU A 247 -16.09 -10.35 2.21
N GLU A 248 -15.55 -9.15 2.11
CA GLU A 248 -16.32 -7.91 2.07
C GLU A 248 -15.48 -6.80 1.43
N ILE A 249 -16.10 -5.99 0.55
CA ILE A 249 -15.44 -4.82 -0.04
C ILE A 249 -15.79 -3.61 0.81
N VAL A 250 -14.85 -3.21 1.67
CA VAL A 250 -14.98 -2.11 2.62
C VAL A 250 -13.77 -1.18 2.53
N PRO A 251 -13.88 0.11 2.91
CA PRO A 251 -12.77 1.06 2.79
C PRO A 251 -11.47 0.64 3.47
N ARG A 252 -11.54 -0.10 4.59
CA ARG A 252 -10.36 -0.62 5.31
C ARG A 252 -9.53 -1.62 4.48
N MET A 253 -10.15 -2.31 3.51
CA MET A 253 -9.47 -3.23 2.60
C MET A 253 -8.47 -2.51 1.68
N PHE A 254 -8.71 -1.23 1.38
CA PHE A 254 -7.85 -0.41 0.53
C PHE A 254 -6.80 0.39 1.31
N SER A 255 -6.68 0.15 2.61
CA SER A 255 -5.68 0.82 3.46
C SER A 255 -4.45 -0.04 3.64
N PHE A 256 -3.30 0.45 3.19
CA PHE A 256 -2.01 -0.18 3.46
C PHE A 256 -1.50 0.03 4.91
N ASN A 257 -2.20 0.85 5.71
CA ASN A 257 -1.97 1.00 7.16
C ASN A 257 -2.84 0.04 7.99
N SER A 258 -3.65 -0.78 7.34
CA SER A 258 -4.53 -1.75 7.98
C SER A 258 -4.13 -3.17 7.58
N PRO A 259 -4.10 -4.14 8.50
CA PRO A 259 -3.76 -5.53 8.18
C PRO A 259 -4.75 -6.19 7.20
N TYR A 260 -5.94 -5.59 7.01
CA TYR A 260 -6.92 -6.05 6.02
C TYR A 260 -6.47 -5.80 4.58
N GLY A 261 -5.78 -4.68 4.32
CA GLY A 261 -5.35 -4.29 2.97
C GLY A 261 -3.85 -4.33 2.75
N ALA A 262 -3.04 -4.24 3.80
CA ALA A 262 -1.59 -4.21 3.71
C ALA A 262 -1.01 -5.51 3.14
N CYS A 263 -0.05 -5.40 2.24
CA CYS A 263 0.74 -6.53 1.77
C CYS A 263 1.42 -7.23 2.95
N GLU A 264 1.26 -8.54 3.06
CA GLU A 264 1.76 -9.34 4.19
C GLU A 264 3.30 -9.45 4.23
N VAL A 265 3.95 -9.27 3.08
CA VAL A 265 5.42 -9.38 2.98
C VAL A 265 6.12 -8.11 3.46
N CYS A 266 5.57 -6.93 3.14
CA CYS A 266 6.18 -5.64 3.50
C CYS A 266 5.37 -4.85 4.54
N ASP A 267 4.33 -5.41 5.13
CA ASP A 267 3.45 -4.75 6.12
C ASP A 267 2.98 -3.35 5.66
N GLY A 268 2.69 -3.20 4.37
CA GLY A 268 2.23 -1.94 3.79
C GLY A 268 3.32 -0.89 3.57
N LEU A 269 4.60 -1.23 3.67
CA LEU A 269 5.71 -0.31 3.39
C LEU A 269 5.96 -0.14 1.89
N GLY A 270 5.62 -1.12 1.07
CA GLY A 270 5.87 -1.15 -0.37
C GLY A 270 7.31 -1.46 -0.76
N THR A 271 8.20 -1.41 0.21
CA THR A 271 9.62 -1.70 0.07
C THR A 271 10.07 -2.56 1.23
N HIS A 272 11.15 -3.27 1.07
CA HIS A 272 11.84 -3.95 2.16
C HIS A 272 13.35 -3.93 1.91
N MET A 273 14.09 -4.16 2.98
CA MET A 273 15.54 -4.27 2.89
C MET A 273 15.90 -5.67 2.39
N GLU A 274 16.60 -5.72 1.27
CA GLU A 274 17.16 -6.96 0.72
C GLU A 274 18.68 -6.85 0.61
N VAL A 275 19.36 -7.98 0.74
CA VAL A 275 20.79 -8.04 0.47
C VAL A 275 21.05 -7.74 -1.00
N ASP A 276 21.85 -6.69 -1.27
CA ASP A 276 22.21 -6.28 -2.63
C ASP A 276 23.49 -7.00 -3.08
N PRO A 277 23.44 -7.82 -4.12
CA PRO A 277 24.63 -8.49 -4.65
C PRO A 277 25.77 -7.55 -5.04
N ASN A 278 25.47 -6.30 -5.42
CA ASN A 278 26.51 -5.31 -5.74
C ASN A 278 27.19 -4.74 -4.48
N LEU A 279 26.51 -4.70 -3.36
CA LEU A 279 27.12 -4.37 -2.07
C LEU A 279 27.88 -5.55 -1.47
N VAL A 280 27.43 -6.78 -1.75
CA VAL A 280 28.14 -8.01 -1.38
C VAL A 280 29.44 -8.17 -2.18
N VAL A 281 29.42 -7.82 -3.47
CA VAL A 281 30.59 -7.88 -4.39
C VAL A 281 30.77 -6.51 -5.07
N PRO A 282 31.28 -5.51 -4.33
CA PRO A 282 31.40 -4.14 -4.88
C PRO A 282 32.51 -4.03 -5.94
N ASP A 283 33.60 -4.79 -5.78
CA ASP A 283 34.70 -4.80 -6.73
C ASP A 283 34.80 -6.14 -7.45
N LYS A 284 34.29 -6.17 -8.67
CA LYS A 284 34.26 -7.36 -9.53
C LYS A 284 35.64 -7.74 -10.13
N THR A 285 36.66 -6.90 -9.98
CA THR A 285 38.03 -7.18 -10.42
C THR A 285 38.79 -8.04 -9.41
N LYS A 286 38.35 -8.05 -8.13
CA LYS A 286 38.94 -8.88 -7.08
C LYS A 286 38.56 -10.34 -7.22
N SER A 287 39.48 -11.22 -6.76
CA SER A 287 39.24 -12.64 -6.60
C SER A 287 38.80 -13.00 -5.17
N LEU A 288 38.38 -14.24 -4.94
CA LEU A 288 37.99 -14.71 -3.60
C LEU A 288 39.11 -14.61 -2.57
N ILE A 289 40.37 -14.82 -2.98
CA ILE A 289 41.56 -14.61 -2.15
C ILE A 289 41.68 -13.15 -1.72
N GLN A 290 41.31 -12.21 -2.59
CA GLN A 290 41.37 -10.78 -2.35
C GLN A 290 40.10 -10.24 -1.67
N GLY A 291 39.19 -11.13 -1.24
CA GLY A 291 37.96 -10.75 -0.58
C GLY A 291 36.90 -10.17 -1.51
N ALA A 292 36.74 -10.70 -2.72
CA ALA A 292 35.69 -10.25 -3.65
C ALA A 292 34.30 -10.27 -3.02
N ILE A 293 33.98 -11.27 -2.19
CA ILE A 293 32.73 -11.36 -1.42
C ILE A 293 33.00 -10.75 -0.03
N VAL A 294 32.72 -9.46 0.12
CA VAL A 294 33.07 -8.69 1.32
C VAL A 294 32.58 -9.35 2.63
N PRO A 295 31.32 -9.83 2.76
CA PRO A 295 30.85 -10.49 3.99
C PRO A 295 31.61 -11.75 4.37
N LEU A 296 32.21 -12.46 3.43
CA LEU A 296 32.99 -13.65 3.68
C LEU A 296 34.47 -13.32 3.95
N GLY A 297 34.94 -12.14 3.49
CA GLY A 297 36.33 -11.71 3.53
C GLY A 297 37.23 -12.55 2.60
N GLU A 298 38.53 -12.48 2.83
CA GLU A 298 39.52 -13.24 2.07
C GLU A 298 39.34 -14.75 2.26
N GLN A 299 39.22 -15.51 1.17
CA GLN A 299 38.98 -16.96 1.19
C GLN A 299 39.99 -17.69 0.29
N PRO A 300 40.35 -18.98 0.60
CA PRO A 300 39.80 -19.81 1.67
C PRO A 300 40.50 -19.59 3.01
N ARG A 301 39.74 -19.33 4.06
CA ARG A 301 40.22 -19.34 5.44
C ARG A 301 40.14 -20.74 6.03
N GLY A 302 40.95 -21.04 7.08
CA GLY A 302 40.88 -22.29 7.81
C GLY A 302 39.66 -22.47 8.70
N ASN A 303 38.54 -21.85 8.33
CA ASN A 303 37.28 -21.92 9.06
C ASN A 303 36.23 -22.77 8.28
N TRP A 304 35.05 -22.94 8.88
CA TRP A 304 33.94 -23.69 8.31
C TRP A 304 33.61 -23.24 6.86
N TYR A 305 33.46 -21.93 6.63
CA TYR A 305 33.16 -21.40 5.29
C TYR A 305 34.28 -21.67 4.28
N GLY A 306 35.52 -21.53 4.69
CA GLY A 306 36.67 -21.80 3.81
C GLY A 306 36.72 -23.25 3.34
N ASN A 307 36.38 -24.22 4.21
CA ASN A 307 36.36 -25.64 3.87
C ASN A 307 35.19 -25.97 2.91
N ILE A 308 34.00 -25.39 3.15
CA ILE A 308 32.86 -25.52 2.23
C ILE A 308 33.23 -24.97 0.85
N LEU A 309 33.80 -23.77 0.79
CA LEU A 309 34.18 -23.15 -0.47
C LEU A 309 35.26 -23.95 -1.22
N LYS A 310 36.19 -24.61 -0.52
CA LYS A 310 37.17 -25.53 -1.15
C LYS A 310 36.46 -26.72 -1.80
N SER A 311 35.53 -27.36 -1.11
CA SER A 311 34.76 -28.47 -1.68
C SER A 311 33.92 -28.05 -2.89
N LEU A 312 33.34 -26.85 -2.84
CA LEU A 312 32.60 -26.27 -3.97
C LEU A 312 33.53 -25.95 -5.15
N ALA A 313 34.74 -25.42 -4.88
CA ALA A 313 35.74 -25.13 -5.93
C ALA A 313 36.14 -26.37 -6.71
N GLN A 314 36.32 -27.50 -6.00
CA GLN A 314 36.60 -28.80 -6.63
C GLN A 314 35.41 -29.29 -7.47
N HIS A 315 34.20 -29.18 -6.95
CA HIS A 315 33.00 -29.69 -7.61
C HIS A 315 32.59 -28.85 -8.85
N TYR A 316 32.70 -27.52 -8.75
CA TYR A 316 32.32 -26.57 -9.82
C TYR A 316 33.54 -26.12 -10.66
N ASN A 317 34.72 -26.69 -10.44
CA ASN A 317 35.95 -26.43 -11.14
C ASN A 317 36.33 -24.94 -11.28
N PHE A 318 36.31 -24.21 -10.17
CA PHE A 318 36.74 -22.81 -10.14
C PHE A 318 37.96 -22.59 -9.23
N ASN A 319 38.73 -21.53 -9.52
CA ASN A 319 39.91 -21.19 -8.73
C ASN A 319 39.67 -19.91 -7.92
N PHE A 320 40.16 -19.92 -6.68
CA PHE A 320 40.05 -18.77 -5.75
C PHE A 320 40.83 -17.53 -6.22
N THR A 321 41.82 -17.68 -7.08
CA THR A 321 42.61 -16.59 -7.68
C THR A 321 41.92 -15.93 -8.88
N THR A 322 40.87 -16.55 -9.40
CA THR A 322 40.15 -16.02 -10.59
C THR A 322 39.36 -14.78 -10.17
N PRO A 323 39.53 -13.63 -10.86
CA PRO A 323 38.71 -12.45 -10.64
C PRO A 323 37.21 -12.75 -10.75
N TRP A 324 36.38 -12.14 -9.92
CA TRP A 324 34.93 -12.36 -9.89
C TRP A 324 34.28 -12.23 -11.28
N ILE A 325 34.66 -11.21 -12.04
CA ILE A 325 34.11 -10.96 -13.38
C ILE A 325 34.41 -12.10 -14.38
N LYS A 326 35.50 -12.81 -14.17
CA LYS A 326 35.96 -13.93 -15.04
C LYS A 326 35.43 -15.29 -14.59
N LEU A 327 34.78 -15.39 -13.40
CA LEU A 327 34.10 -16.61 -12.98
C LEU A 327 32.91 -16.87 -13.90
N GLU A 328 32.58 -18.13 -14.15
CA GLU A 328 31.37 -18.51 -14.86
C GLU A 328 30.10 -18.00 -14.15
N SER A 329 29.06 -17.68 -14.92
CA SER A 329 27.80 -17.19 -14.37
C SER A 329 27.19 -18.18 -13.37
N SER A 330 27.27 -19.47 -13.66
CA SER A 330 26.83 -20.58 -12.80
C SER A 330 27.52 -20.56 -11.43
N VAL A 331 28.85 -20.35 -11.43
CA VAL A 331 29.64 -20.27 -10.18
C VAL A 331 29.29 -19.02 -9.39
N ARG A 332 29.14 -17.87 -10.05
CA ARG A 332 28.72 -16.62 -9.39
C ARG A 332 27.34 -16.75 -8.77
N GLN A 333 26.39 -17.33 -9.48
CA GLN A 333 25.03 -17.60 -8.98
C GLN A 333 25.07 -18.55 -7.78
N MET A 334 25.83 -19.64 -7.87
CA MET A 334 25.97 -20.57 -6.77
C MET A 334 26.59 -19.92 -5.52
N LEU A 335 27.64 -19.12 -5.67
CA LEU A 335 28.27 -18.43 -4.54
C LEU A 335 27.34 -17.43 -3.85
N LEU A 336 26.50 -16.73 -4.60
CA LEU A 336 25.56 -15.74 -4.08
C LEU A 336 24.27 -16.38 -3.53
N TYR A 337 23.65 -17.29 -4.29
CA TYR A 337 22.30 -17.80 -4.01
C TYR A 337 22.24 -19.28 -3.63
N GLY A 338 23.40 -19.94 -3.57
CA GLY A 338 23.48 -21.31 -3.10
C GLY A 338 23.31 -22.39 -4.17
N THR A 339 23.29 -23.64 -3.69
CA THR A 339 23.21 -24.86 -4.54
C THR A 339 21.79 -25.41 -4.67
N GLY A 340 20.79 -24.75 -4.06
CA GLY A 340 19.42 -25.25 -3.98
C GLY A 340 19.35 -26.60 -3.26
N GLU A 341 18.61 -27.55 -3.85
CA GLU A 341 18.46 -28.91 -3.28
C GLU A 341 19.66 -29.83 -3.47
N LYS A 342 20.66 -29.41 -4.25
CA LYS A 342 21.84 -30.24 -4.52
C LYS A 342 22.71 -30.33 -3.27
N LYS A 343 22.96 -31.54 -2.81
CA LYS A 343 23.83 -31.87 -1.69
C LYS A 343 25.16 -32.41 -2.17
N PHE A 344 26.24 -31.97 -1.56
CA PHE A 344 27.62 -32.38 -1.87
C PHE A 344 28.27 -32.97 -0.64
N LYS A 345 29.24 -33.87 -0.85
CA LYS A 345 30.15 -34.27 0.23
C LYS A 345 31.13 -33.14 0.46
N MET A 346 31.12 -32.59 1.64
CA MET A 346 32.01 -31.51 2.08
C MET A 346 32.95 -32.07 3.12
N GLU A 347 34.23 -31.88 2.91
CA GLU A 347 35.25 -32.29 3.86
C GLU A 347 35.53 -31.13 4.83
N TYR A 348 35.44 -31.43 6.08
CA TYR A 348 35.78 -30.49 7.15
C TYR A 348 37.01 -31.02 7.90
N SER A 349 38.06 -30.22 7.95
CA SER A 349 39.24 -30.50 8.72
C SER A 349 39.60 -29.31 9.59
N SER A 350 39.72 -29.53 10.88
CA SER A 350 40.25 -28.59 11.87
C SER A 350 41.34 -29.27 12.68
N SER A 351 42.09 -28.49 13.45
CA SER A 351 43.15 -29.04 14.34
C SER A 351 42.64 -30.05 15.39
N ARG A 352 41.33 -30.13 15.61
CA ARG A 352 40.70 -30.98 16.64
C ARG A 352 39.70 -32.00 16.09
N TRP A 353 39.23 -31.84 14.86
CA TRP A 353 38.20 -32.72 14.29
C TRP A 353 38.27 -32.73 12.77
N SER A 354 38.13 -33.89 12.16
CA SER A 354 37.97 -34.05 10.72
C SER A 354 36.82 -34.99 10.45
N GLY A 355 36.04 -34.68 9.43
CA GLY A 355 34.87 -35.48 9.04
C GLY A 355 34.30 -35.06 7.72
N THR A 356 33.39 -35.89 7.20
CA THR A 356 32.67 -35.61 5.96
C THR A 356 31.23 -35.25 6.30
N TYR A 357 30.78 -34.14 5.80
CA TYR A 357 29.39 -33.66 5.91
C TYR A 357 28.73 -33.64 4.54
N SER A 358 27.49 -34.13 4.45
CA SER A 358 26.70 -34.02 3.22
C SER A 358 25.68 -32.90 3.37
N GLY A 359 25.86 -31.81 2.63
CA GLY A 359 24.97 -30.64 2.68
C GLY A 359 25.06 -29.79 1.43
N GLY A 360 24.20 -28.79 1.36
CA GLY A 360 24.22 -27.77 0.31
C GLY A 360 24.89 -26.48 0.80
N TRP A 361 25.30 -25.65 -0.13
CA TRP A 361 25.68 -24.26 0.13
C TRP A 361 24.43 -23.38 0.10
N GLU A 362 24.17 -22.68 1.18
CA GLU A 362 23.01 -21.80 1.34
C GLU A 362 23.08 -20.57 0.42
N GLY A 363 24.30 -20.13 0.07
CA GLY A 363 24.52 -18.86 -0.63
C GLY A 363 24.82 -17.72 0.35
N THR A 364 25.59 -16.75 -0.13
CA THR A 364 25.97 -15.59 0.71
C THR A 364 24.75 -14.71 0.99
N VAL A 365 23.88 -14.48 0.02
CA VAL A 365 22.68 -13.64 0.13
C VAL A 365 21.71 -14.24 1.16
N GLU A 366 21.34 -15.51 0.99
CA GLU A 366 20.41 -16.20 1.88
C GLU A 366 20.97 -16.32 3.30
N ASN A 367 22.27 -16.57 3.43
CA ASN A 367 22.94 -16.60 4.73
C ASN A 367 22.82 -15.25 5.48
N LEU A 368 23.07 -14.14 4.78
CA LEU A 368 22.94 -12.81 5.37
C LEU A 368 21.49 -12.50 5.73
N MET A 369 20.52 -12.80 4.86
CA MET A 369 19.09 -12.60 5.11
C MET A 369 18.62 -13.39 6.34
N ARG A 370 18.95 -14.67 6.40
CA ARG A 370 18.61 -15.53 7.54
C ARG A 370 19.26 -15.00 8.85
N ARG A 371 20.54 -14.63 8.81
CA ARG A 371 21.23 -14.07 9.98
C ARG A 371 20.64 -12.74 10.41
N HIS A 372 20.27 -11.85 9.48
CA HIS A 372 19.58 -10.59 9.78
C HIS A 372 18.26 -10.83 10.53
N ALA A 373 17.46 -11.81 10.07
CA ALA A 373 16.18 -12.15 10.70
C ALA A 373 16.33 -12.80 12.09
N GLN A 374 17.40 -13.59 12.31
CA GLN A 374 17.56 -14.38 13.53
C GLN A 374 18.42 -13.71 14.61
N THR A 375 19.26 -12.74 14.25
CA THR A 375 20.19 -12.13 15.20
C THR A 375 19.49 -11.25 16.22
N LYS A 376 19.90 -11.38 17.49
CA LYS A 376 19.49 -10.48 18.58
C LYS A 376 20.49 -9.34 18.82
N SER A 377 21.67 -9.40 18.19
CA SER A 377 22.73 -8.40 18.33
C SER A 377 22.51 -7.24 17.36
N SER A 378 22.39 -6.01 17.89
CA SER A 378 22.30 -4.79 17.09
C SER A 378 23.51 -4.59 16.19
N GLY A 379 24.72 -4.80 16.71
CA GLY A 379 25.96 -4.64 15.94
C GLY A 379 26.08 -5.61 14.76
N ILE A 380 25.63 -6.89 14.92
CA ILE A 380 25.60 -7.83 13.79
C ILE A 380 24.52 -7.41 12.78
N ARG A 381 23.38 -6.92 13.23
CA ARG A 381 22.31 -6.44 12.35
C ARG A 381 22.79 -5.24 11.53
N GLU A 382 23.34 -4.21 12.17
CA GLU A 382 23.90 -3.03 11.51
C GLU A 382 25.02 -3.39 10.52
N TRP A 383 25.86 -4.37 10.88
CA TRP A 383 26.89 -4.84 9.95
C TRP A 383 26.29 -5.52 8.71
N ILE A 384 25.22 -6.32 8.86
CA ILE A 384 24.55 -6.94 7.71
C ILE A 384 23.83 -5.88 6.85
N GLU A 385 23.23 -4.88 7.49
CA GLU A 385 22.50 -3.78 6.81
C GLU A 385 23.39 -2.98 5.87
N GLN A 386 24.71 -2.96 6.07
CA GLN A 386 25.67 -2.36 5.12
C GLN A 386 25.67 -3.05 3.75
N PHE A 387 25.23 -4.30 3.67
CA PHE A 387 25.08 -5.08 2.43
C PHE A 387 23.64 -5.12 1.91
N MET A 388 22.76 -4.34 2.49
CA MET A 388 21.34 -4.31 2.13
C MET A 388 20.97 -2.99 1.47
N SER A 389 20.01 -3.06 0.55
CA SER A 389 19.39 -1.89 -0.08
C SER A 389 17.88 -1.98 0.00
N MET A 390 17.23 -0.81 0.02
CA MET A 390 15.77 -0.72 -0.06
C MET A 390 15.31 -1.04 -1.47
N ARG A 391 14.52 -2.08 -1.63
CA ARG A 391 13.96 -2.51 -2.93
C ARG A 391 12.44 -2.52 -2.88
N PRO A 392 11.76 -2.31 -4.02
CA PRO A 392 10.32 -2.54 -4.09
C PRO A 392 10.00 -3.97 -3.64
N CYS A 393 8.96 -4.13 -2.86
CA CYS A 393 8.52 -5.43 -2.39
C CYS A 393 8.16 -6.33 -3.58
N SER A 394 8.78 -7.50 -3.68
CA SER A 394 8.59 -8.45 -4.78
C SER A 394 7.17 -9.04 -4.84
N SER A 395 6.45 -9.05 -3.72
CA SER A 395 5.06 -9.53 -3.66
C SER A 395 4.07 -8.50 -4.19
N CYS A 396 4.14 -7.24 -3.73
CA CYS A 396 3.18 -6.20 -4.14
C CYS A 396 3.72 -5.23 -5.18
N ASN A 397 4.95 -5.40 -5.66
CA ASN A 397 5.61 -4.51 -6.64
C ASN A 397 5.54 -3.02 -6.27
N GLY A 398 5.63 -2.72 -4.96
CA GLY A 398 5.59 -1.35 -4.45
C GLY A 398 4.19 -0.80 -4.15
N THR A 399 3.10 -1.46 -4.55
CA THR A 399 1.71 -0.97 -4.34
C THR A 399 1.28 -0.97 -2.87
N ARG A 400 2.00 -1.66 -1.97
CA ARG A 400 1.74 -1.75 -0.52
C ARG A 400 0.50 -2.58 -0.15
N LEU A 401 -0.29 -3.05 -1.13
CA LEU A 401 -1.59 -3.68 -0.95
C LEU A 401 -1.56 -5.17 -1.30
N LYS A 402 -2.52 -5.92 -0.78
CA LYS A 402 -2.75 -7.33 -1.11
C LYS A 402 -3.32 -7.48 -2.53
N ASP A 403 -3.08 -8.64 -3.16
CA ASP A 403 -3.63 -8.96 -4.49
C ASP A 403 -5.16 -8.91 -4.53
N GLN A 404 -5.83 -9.32 -3.45
CA GLN A 404 -7.29 -9.23 -3.31
C GLN A 404 -7.80 -7.79 -3.41
N THR A 405 -7.07 -6.83 -2.85
CA THR A 405 -7.37 -5.41 -2.92
C THR A 405 -7.14 -4.87 -4.33
N LEU A 406 -6.03 -5.26 -4.95
CA LEU A 406 -5.66 -4.85 -6.31
C LEU A 406 -6.57 -5.47 -7.37
N ALA A 407 -7.28 -6.55 -7.05
CA ALA A 407 -8.27 -7.15 -7.94
C ALA A 407 -9.60 -6.37 -8.02
N VAL A 408 -9.78 -5.32 -7.22
CA VAL A 408 -10.94 -4.41 -7.34
C VAL A 408 -10.58 -3.24 -8.24
N THR A 409 -11.32 -3.06 -9.34
CA THR A 409 -11.02 -2.05 -10.36
C THR A 409 -12.17 -1.08 -10.59
N ILE A 410 -11.84 0.13 -11.03
CA ILE A 410 -12.75 1.12 -11.58
C ILE A 410 -12.24 1.44 -12.97
N ASN A 411 -13.08 1.28 -13.99
CA ASN A 411 -12.69 1.49 -15.40
C ASN A 411 -11.41 0.72 -15.78
N ASN A 412 -11.30 -0.54 -15.33
CA ASN A 412 -10.18 -1.49 -15.52
C ASN A 412 -8.85 -1.08 -14.88
N MET A 413 -8.85 -0.12 -13.96
CA MET A 413 -7.66 0.25 -13.19
C MET A 413 -7.89 0.02 -11.70
N ASN A 414 -6.91 -0.56 -11.02
CA ASN A 414 -6.93 -0.73 -9.58
C ASN A 414 -6.40 0.52 -8.85
N ILE A 415 -6.61 0.56 -7.52
CA ILE A 415 -6.20 1.71 -6.70
C ILE A 415 -4.68 1.95 -6.73
N GLY A 416 -3.87 0.90 -6.84
CA GLY A 416 -2.41 1.00 -6.94
C GLY A 416 -1.98 1.64 -8.26
N GLU A 417 -2.54 1.18 -9.38
CA GLU A 417 -2.29 1.74 -10.72
C GLU A 417 -2.70 3.21 -10.80
N VAL A 418 -3.89 3.56 -10.31
CA VAL A 418 -4.33 4.97 -10.27
C VAL A 418 -3.40 5.81 -9.39
N SER A 419 -2.97 5.30 -8.24
CA SER A 419 -2.07 6.04 -7.33
C SER A 419 -0.66 6.24 -7.89
N SER A 420 -0.19 5.38 -8.80
CA SER A 420 1.11 5.49 -9.46
C SER A 420 1.12 6.42 -10.67
N MET A 421 -0.05 6.92 -11.10
CA MET A 421 -0.13 7.92 -12.16
C MET A 421 0.27 9.31 -11.65
N PRO A 422 0.84 10.18 -12.51
CA PRO A 422 0.99 11.60 -12.21
C PRO A 422 -0.36 12.27 -11.89
N VAL A 423 -0.37 13.18 -10.92
CA VAL A 423 -1.59 13.91 -10.48
C VAL A 423 -2.37 14.51 -11.65
N LYS A 424 -1.67 15.08 -12.64
CA LYS A 424 -2.31 15.61 -13.86
C LYS A 424 -3.09 14.55 -14.66
N ASP A 425 -2.57 13.32 -14.72
CA ASP A 425 -3.14 12.23 -15.49
C ASP A 425 -4.31 11.60 -14.72
N ILE A 426 -4.22 11.51 -13.38
CA ILE A 426 -5.34 11.10 -12.52
C ILE A 426 -6.53 12.03 -12.72
N SER A 427 -6.31 13.36 -12.78
CA SER A 427 -7.37 14.33 -13.05
C SER A 427 -8.06 14.07 -14.40
N SER A 428 -7.29 13.71 -15.41
CA SER A 428 -7.80 13.36 -16.74
C SER A 428 -8.55 12.03 -16.75
N PHE A 429 -8.10 11.06 -15.98
CA PHE A 429 -8.74 9.75 -15.80
C PHE A 429 -10.15 9.91 -15.23
N PHE A 430 -10.29 10.64 -14.10
CA PHE A 430 -11.62 10.83 -13.48
C PHE A 430 -12.58 11.66 -14.30
N LYS A 431 -12.11 12.59 -15.13
CA LYS A 431 -12.98 13.33 -16.08
C LYS A 431 -13.54 12.45 -17.19
N LYS A 432 -12.85 11.37 -17.56
CA LYS A 432 -13.22 10.46 -18.65
C LYS A 432 -13.91 9.18 -18.18
N ILE A 433 -14.05 8.98 -16.88
CA ILE A 433 -14.63 7.77 -16.31
C ILE A 433 -16.09 7.61 -16.75
N LYS A 434 -16.45 6.38 -17.17
CA LYS A 434 -17.82 6.05 -17.55
C LYS A 434 -18.50 5.37 -16.38
N LEU A 435 -19.47 6.04 -15.79
CA LEU A 435 -20.27 5.55 -14.67
C LEU A 435 -21.73 5.42 -15.09
N THR A 436 -22.42 4.45 -14.51
CA THR A 436 -23.88 4.32 -14.58
C THR A 436 -24.55 5.42 -13.74
N LYS A 437 -25.85 5.68 -13.97
CA LYS A 437 -26.59 6.68 -13.17
C LYS A 437 -26.49 6.44 -11.66
N MET A 438 -26.63 5.18 -11.24
CA MET A 438 -26.52 4.79 -9.83
C MET A 438 -25.10 5.01 -9.28
N GLU A 439 -24.06 4.64 -10.03
CA GLU A 439 -22.67 4.88 -9.63
C GLU A 439 -22.36 6.37 -9.52
N ILE A 440 -22.95 7.22 -10.38
CA ILE A 440 -22.81 8.69 -10.29
C ILE A 440 -23.43 9.21 -9.00
N GLU A 441 -24.65 8.81 -8.65
CA GLU A 441 -25.31 9.23 -7.41
C GLU A 441 -24.49 8.88 -6.17
N ILE A 442 -23.88 7.70 -6.16
CA ILE A 442 -23.03 7.22 -5.05
C ILE A 442 -21.70 7.98 -4.99
N ALA A 443 -21.07 8.22 -6.14
CA ALA A 443 -19.69 8.71 -6.23
C ALA A 443 -19.57 10.23 -6.37
N ASP A 444 -20.64 10.98 -6.67
CA ASP A 444 -20.58 12.40 -7.03
C ASP A 444 -19.81 13.24 -6.00
N GLN A 445 -20.18 13.13 -4.73
CA GLN A 445 -19.51 13.89 -3.66
C GLN A 445 -18.04 13.48 -3.51
N ILE A 446 -17.74 12.19 -3.59
CA ILE A 446 -16.36 11.67 -3.47
C ILE A 446 -15.51 12.17 -4.66
N LEU A 447 -16.05 12.15 -5.87
CA LEU A 447 -15.35 12.60 -7.07
C LEU A 447 -15.11 14.12 -7.06
N LYS A 448 -16.05 14.91 -6.52
CA LYS A 448 -15.86 16.36 -6.30
C LYS A 448 -14.68 16.62 -5.39
N GLU A 449 -14.60 15.94 -4.24
CA GLU A 449 -13.52 16.09 -3.27
C GLU A 449 -12.16 15.67 -3.88
N ILE A 450 -12.11 14.54 -4.59
CA ILE A 450 -10.92 14.09 -5.31
C ILE A 450 -10.48 15.14 -6.33
N SER A 451 -11.42 15.62 -7.17
CA SER A 451 -11.13 16.56 -8.25
C SER A 451 -10.59 17.88 -7.70
N GLN A 452 -11.16 18.36 -6.61
CA GLN A 452 -10.74 19.60 -5.94
C GLN A 452 -9.32 19.49 -5.41
N ARG A 453 -8.98 18.41 -4.67
CA ARG A 453 -7.64 18.19 -4.12
C ARG A 453 -6.59 17.99 -5.22
N LEU A 454 -6.91 17.25 -6.27
CA LEU A 454 -6.03 17.10 -7.45
C LEU A 454 -5.80 18.44 -8.15
N SER A 455 -6.83 19.29 -8.23
CA SER A 455 -6.71 20.63 -8.80
C SER A 455 -5.76 21.50 -7.98
N PHE A 456 -5.85 21.45 -6.64
CA PHE A 456 -4.92 22.20 -5.77
C PHE A 456 -3.48 21.75 -5.97
N LEU A 457 -3.22 20.43 -6.04
CA LEU A 457 -1.87 19.93 -6.31
C LEU A 457 -1.34 20.40 -7.69
N ASN A 458 -2.19 20.41 -8.70
CA ASN A 458 -1.82 20.94 -10.03
C ASN A 458 -1.52 22.42 -9.98
N ASN A 459 -2.32 23.21 -9.23
CA ASN A 459 -2.18 24.66 -9.12
C ASN A 459 -0.90 25.08 -8.39
N VAL A 460 -0.41 24.28 -7.45
CA VAL A 460 0.88 24.53 -6.78
C VAL A 460 2.08 23.91 -7.52
N GLY A 461 1.91 23.50 -8.79
CA GLY A 461 3.00 23.00 -9.64
C GLY A 461 3.42 21.55 -9.35
N LEU A 462 2.61 20.76 -8.64
CA LEU A 462 2.93 19.37 -8.25
C LEU A 462 2.24 18.31 -9.13
N GLY A 463 1.77 18.68 -10.32
CA GLY A 463 1.08 17.79 -11.24
C GLY A 463 1.90 16.60 -11.74
N TYR A 464 3.22 16.64 -11.62
CA TYR A 464 4.14 15.56 -11.99
C TYR A 464 4.30 14.49 -10.91
N LEU A 465 3.94 14.78 -9.66
CA LEU A 465 4.04 13.82 -8.55
C LEU A 465 3.02 12.70 -8.71
N THR A 466 3.38 11.52 -8.19
CA THR A 466 2.45 10.39 -8.05
C THR A 466 1.95 10.31 -6.61
N LEU A 467 0.72 9.79 -6.41
CA LEU A 467 0.13 9.72 -5.08
C LEU A 467 0.75 8.63 -4.18
N ASP A 468 1.35 7.61 -4.78
CA ASP A 468 2.07 6.52 -4.09
C ASP A 468 3.47 6.92 -3.63
N ARG A 469 4.02 8.04 -4.15
CA ARG A 469 5.35 8.52 -3.78
C ARG A 469 5.45 8.72 -2.26
N SER A 470 6.49 8.15 -1.68
CA SER A 470 6.73 8.23 -0.23
C SER A 470 7.03 9.67 0.19
N ALA A 471 6.36 10.14 1.24
CA ALA A 471 6.51 11.51 1.74
C ALA A 471 7.93 11.81 2.25
N VAL A 472 8.69 10.80 2.68
CA VAL A 472 10.11 10.97 3.11
C VAL A 472 11.06 11.25 1.94
N THR A 473 10.64 11.03 0.70
CA THR A 473 11.45 11.27 -0.51
C THR A 473 11.20 12.64 -1.14
N LEU A 474 10.31 13.43 -0.56
CA LEU A 474 9.98 14.76 -1.04
C LEU A 474 11.08 15.77 -0.70
N SER A 475 11.35 16.69 -1.62
CA SER A 475 12.14 17.87 -1.31
C SER A 475 11.40 18.79 -0.34
N GLY A 476 12.11 19.70 0.34
CA GLY A 476 11.50 20.66 1.25
C GLY A 476 10.38 21.48 0.57
N GLY A 477 10.64 21.99 -0.63
CA GLY A 477 9.64 22.76 -1.40
C GLY A 477 8.45 21.92 -1.87
N GLU A 478 8.63 20.65 -2.24
CA GLU A 478 7.51 19.74 -2.57
C GLU A 478 6.63 19.51 -1.33
N ALA A 479 7.23 19.21 -0.19
CA ALA A 479 6.51 18.97 1.06
C ALA A 479 5.74 20.22 1.52
N GLN A 480 6.34 21.40 1.39
CA GLN A 480 5.72 22.67 1.69
C GLN A 480 4.48 22.93 0.80
N ARG A 481 4.62 22.76 -0.51
CA ARG A 481 3.51 22.95 -1.45
C ARG A 481 2.38 21.92 -1.27
N ILE A 482 2.69 20.68 -0.89
CA ILE A 482 1.68 19.70 -0.52
C ILE A 482 0.88 20.17 0.69
N ARG A 483 1.54 20.70 1.73
CA ARG A 483 0.86 21.26 2.90
C ARG A 483 -0.02 22.43 2.52
N LEU A 484 0.49 23.34 1.70
CA LEU A 484 -0.29 24.48 1.21
C LEU A 484 -1.54 24.00 0.47
N ALA A 485 -1.41 23.06 -0.46
CA ALA A 485 -2.54 22.47 -1.18
C ALA A 485 -3.58 21.82 -0.24
N THR A 486 -3.11 21.15 0.81
CA THR A 486 -3.99 20.51 1.82
C THR A 486 -4.73 21.57 2.64
N GLN A 487 -4.06 22.66 3.04
CA GLN A 487 -4.67 23.75 3.81
C GLN A 487 -5.74 24.50 3.01
N ILE A 488 -5.50 24.72 1.72
CA ILE A 488 -6.52 25.31 0.82
C ILE A 488 -7.74 24.40 0.73
N GLY A 489 -7.52 23.08 0.66
CA GLY A 489 -8.59 22.09 0.66
C GLY A 489 -9.45 22.07 1.92
N SER A 490 -8.92 22.51 3.07
CA SER A 490 -9.65 22.60 4.33
C SER A 490 -10.67 23.74 4.38
N GLN A 491 -10.57 24.74 3.49
CA GLN A 491 -11.42 25.92 3.42
C GLN A 491 -11.56 26.69 4.76
N LEU A 492 -10.50 26.66 5.59
CA LEU A 492 -10.49 27.41 6.84
C LEU A 492 -10.53 28.91 6.57
N MET A 493 -11.27 29.64 7.39
CA MET A 493 -11.44 31.11 7.31
C MET A 493 -10.97 31.78 8.60
N GLY A 494 -10.50 33.02 8.49
CA GLY A 494 -10.05 33.82 9.64
C GLY A 494 -8.72 33.34 10.25
N VAL A 495 -7.90 32.65 9.48
CA VAL A 495 -6.60 32.09 9.90
C VAL A 495 -5.46 32.95 9.35
N LEU A 496 -4.36 33.03 10.10
CA LEU A 496 -3.09 33.58 9.65
C LEU A 496 -2.19 32.45 9.14
N TYR A 497 -1.92 32.43 7.84
CA TYR A 497 -0.94 31.53 7.24
C TYR A 497 0.43 32.20 7.18
N VAL A 498 1.46 31.53 7.71
CA VAL A 498 2.84 32.01 7.66
C VAL A 498 3.66 31.05 6.79
N LEU A 499 4.22 31.55 5.68
CA LEU A 499 4.95 30.76 4.69
C LEU A 499 6.41 31.22 4.58
N ASP A 500 7.32 30.25 4.39
CA ASP A 500 8.76 30.48 4.23
C ASP A 500 9.18 30.17 2.80
N GLU A 501 9.51 31.19 2.02
CA GLU A 501 10.00 31.12 0.63
C GLU A 501 9.23 30.09 -0.25
N PRO A 502 7.90 30.19 -0.40
CA PRO A 502 7.11 29.17 -1.10
C PRO A 502 7.39 29.11 -2.60
N SER A 503 8.00 30.16 -3.20
CA SER A 503 8.38 30.22 -4.61
C SER A 503 9.66 29.45 -4.94
N ILE A 504 10.44 29.05 -3.92
CA ILE A 504 11.75 28.44 -4.11
C ILE A 504 11.72 27.21 -5.03
N GLY A 505 12.58 27.21 -6.05
CA GLY A 505 12.69 26.11 -7.00
C GLY A 505 11.51 25.98 -7.97
N LEU A 506 10.63 26.96 -8.04
CA LEU A 506 9.57 27.01 -9.06
C LEU A 506 10.09 27.63 -10.37
N HIS A 507 9.54 27.11 -11.48
CA HIS A 507 9.66 27.80 -12.76
C HIS A 507 8.72 29.02 -12.77
N PRO A 508 9.06 30.16 -13.41
CA PRO A 508 8.21 31.36 -13.42
C PRO A 508 6.74 31.10 -13.77
N ARG A 509 6.46 30.19 -14.70
CA ARG A 509 5.10 29.80 -15.04
C ARG A 509 4.30 29.23 -13.87
N ASP A 510 4.96 28.48 -12.99
CA ASP A 510 4.30 27.83 -11.84
C ASP A 510 4.22 28.79 -10.65
N ASN A 511 5.10 29.81 -10.60
CA ASN A 511 5.05 30.89 -9.60
C ASN A 511 3.71 31.67 -9.70
N ASN A 512 3.28 32.03 -10.91
CA ASN A 512 2.00 32.69 -11.13
C ASN A 512 0.80 31.87 -10.63
N ARG A 513 0.85 30.54 -10.76
CA ARG A 513 -0.20 29.65 -10.22
C ARG A 513 -0.19 29.63 -8.68
N LEU A 514 1.00 29.61 -8.08
CA LEU A 514 1.15 29.69 -6.64
C LEU A 514 0.58 31.02 -6.12
N LEU A 515 0.93 32.15 -6.74
CA LEU A 515 0.41 33.48 -6.38
C LEU A 515 -1.12 33.56 -6.47
N ASN A 516 -1.71 33.03 -7.54
CA ASN A 516 -3.17 32.97 -7.67
C ASN A 516 -3.80 32.11 -6.56
N THR A 517 -3.12 31.05 -6.16
CA THR A 517 -3.54 30.17 -5.08
C THR A 517 -3.50 30.89 -3.73
N LEU A 518 -2.44 31.65 -3.43
CA LEU A 518 -2.33 32.49 -2.23
C LEU A 518 -3.38 33.58 -2.20
N LYS A 519 -3.62 34.26 -3.35
CA LYS A 519 -4.69 35.28 -3.48
C LYS A 519 -6.07 34.68 -3.22
N SER A 520 -6.34 33.49 -3.76
CA SER A 520 -7.60 32.78 -3.48
C SER A 520 -7.78 32.43 -1.99
N LEU A 521 -6.70 32.04 -1.32
CA LEU A 521 -6.72 31.75 0.12
C LEU A 521 -6.97 33.04 0.95
N ARG A 522 -6.42 34.18 0.54
CA ARG A 522 -6.72 35.49 1.11
C ARG A 522 -8.18 35.88 0.90
N ASP A 523 -8.69 35.69 -0.30
CA ASP A 523 -10.03 36.17 -0.72
C ASP A 523 -11.17 35.46 0.03
N ILE A 524 -10.94 34.30 0.61
CA ILE A 524 -11.89 33.61 1.52
C ILE A 524 -11.83 34.12 2.97
N GLY A 525 -11.06 35.21 3.26
CA GLY A 525 -11.00 35.86 4.57
C GLY A 525 -9.84 35.40 5.44
N ASN A 526 -8.69 35.08 4.88
CA ASN A 526 -7.47 34.72 5.60
C ASN A 526 -6.40 35.82 5.47
N SER A 527 -5.56 35.94 6.48
CA SER A 527 -4.33 36.72 6.43
C SER A 527 -3.17 35.82 6.00
N ILE A 528 -2.36 36.28 5.06
CA ILE A 528 -1.23 35.52 4.54
C ILE A 528 0.05 36.32 4.73
N LEU A 529 1.00 35.78 5.47
CA LEU A 529 2.30 36.35 5.73
C LEU A 529 3.37 35.49 5.05
N VAL A 530 4.10 36.04 4.10
CA VAL A 530 5.08 35.30 3.30
C VAL A 530 6.46 35.95 3.51
N VAL A 531 7.44 35.16 3.91
CA VAL A 531 8.85 35.55 3.82
C VAL A 531 9.33 35.23 2.42
N GLU A 532 9.73 36.24 1.63
CA GLU A 532 10.06 36.05 0.22
C GLU A 532 11.11 37.02 -0.29
N HIS A 533 11.79 36.58 -1.37
CA HIS A 533 12.78 37.33 -2.10
C HIS A 533 12.45 37.49 -3.59
N ASP A 534 11.42 36.75 -4.06
CA ASP A 534 11.01 36.77 -5.45
C ASP A 534 10.29 38.07 -5.82
N GLN A 535 10.78 38.75 -6.86
CA GLN A 535 10.26 40.05 -7.29
C GLN A 535 8.76 39.97 -7.66
N GLU A 536 8.33 38.93 -8.41
CA GLU A 536 6.95 38.78 -8.85
C GLU A 536 5.99 38.62 -7.66
N THR A 537 6.42 37.91 -6.63
CA THR A 537 5.69 37.75 -5.37
C THR A 537 5.56 39.05 -4.61
N ILE A 538 6.65 39.80 -4.50
CA ILE A 538 6.68 41.12 -3.83
C ILE A 538 5.73 42.11 -4.55
N GLU A 539 5.82 42.21 -5.87
CA GLU A 539 4.98 43.14 -6.68
C GLU A 539 3.49 42.74 -6.66
N SER A 540 3.20 41.45 -6.48
CA SER A 540 1.83 40.90 -6.44
C SER A 540 1.17 40.96 -5.06
N SER A 541 1.88 41.37 -4.02
CA SER A 541 1.39 41.46 -2.65
C SER A 541 0.52 42.69 -2.41
N ASP A 542 -0.34 42.60 -1.39
CA ASP A 542 -1.15 43.76 -0.97
C ASP A 542 -0.35 44.71 -0.07
N TYR A 543 0.67 44.21 0.64
CA TYR A 543 1.48 44.96 1.57
C TYR A 543 2.88 44.36 1.67
N VAL A 544 3.89 45.21 1.70
CA VAL A 544 5.29 44.79 1.81
C VAL A 544 5.90 45.35 3.09
N ILE A 545 6.63 44.52 3.79
CA ILE A 545 7.43 44.84 4.96
C ILE A 545 8.88 44.57 4.59
N ASP A 546 9.66 45.65 4.41
CA ASP A 546 11.09 45.53 4.15
C ASP A 546 11.86 45.67 5.46
N ILE A 547 12.60 44.63 5.83
CA ILE A 547 13.48 44.61 6.98
C ILE A 547 14.88 44.92 6.46
N GLY A 548 15.15 46.22 6.35
CA GLY A 548 16.43 46.75 5.91
C GLY A 548 17.58 46.49 6.89
N PRO A 549 18.82 46.97 6.54
CA PRO A 549 20.00 46.81 7.38
C PRO A 549 19.90 47.61 8.68
#